data_995a8dee68db7940a407240b5ff9be03
#
_entry.id   995a8dee68db7940a407240b5ff9be03
#
_cell.length_a   1.000
_cell.length_b   1.000
_cell.length_c   1.000
_cell.angle_alpha   90.00
_cell.angle_beta   90.00
_cell.angle_gamma   90.00
#
_symmetry.space_group_name_H-M   'P 1'
#
loop_
_entity.id
_entity.type
_entity.pdbx_description
1 polymer ?
#
loop_
_entity_poly.entity_id
_entity_poly.type
_entity_poly.pdbx_seq_one_letter_code
_entity_poly.pdbx_strand_id
1 'polypeptide(L)'
;RSRGLGDVYKRQVHYPIYNKNMQVIATAVTNFDIHDISRTARTYDVKKYFLIHPLEVQAGIIKRITDYWQHGYGKTYNPDRSNALERVTYTSSIESAIAAVTEIEGQAPVTITTDARTYPNTVTYGFVRKLLHSGDKPLLLLFGTGFGMEQETMNSFDYVLEPVYGPCDYNHLCVRSAAAIILDRLAGEAWWEK
;
A
#
# COMPACT_ATOMS: atom_id res chain seq x y z
N ARG A 1 18.87 8.47 -16.09
CA ARG A 1 19.19 7.18 -15.45
C ARG A 1 18.61 7.25 -14.05
N SER A 2 17.46 6.62 -13.81
CA SER A 2 16.95 6.43 -12.45
C SER A 2 18.03 5.64 -11.69
N ARG A 3 18.62 6.26 -10.68
CA ARG A 3 19.36 5.52 -9.66
C ARG A 3 18.31 4.65 -8.98
N GLY A 4 18.47 3.32 -9.05
CA GLY A 4 17.51 2.37 -8.56
C GLY A 4 17.16 2.65 -7.10
N LEU A 5 15.96 3.19 -6.90
CA LEU A 5 15.26 3.04 -5.63
C LEU A 5 15.01 1.54 -5.49
N GLY A 6 15.24 0.98 -4.31
CA GLY A 6 14.90 -0.41 -4.02
C GLY A 6 13.44 -0.69 -4.34
N ASP A 7 13.13 -1.95 -4.56
CA ASP A 7 11.82 -2.36 -5.03
C ASP A 7 10.72 -2.15 -3.98
N VAL A 8 9.81 -1.20 -4.26
CA VAL A 8 8.67 -0.90 -3.38
C VAL A 8 7.43 -1.62 -3.86
N TYR A 9 6.82 -2.33 -2.95
CA TYR A 9 5.50 -2.94 -3.09
C TYR A 9 4.53 -2.26 -2.14
N LYS A 10 3.30 -2.10 -2.56
CA LYS A 10 2.23 -1.50 -1.75
C LYS A 10 1.07 -2.46 -1.58
N ARG A 11 0.42 -2.38 -0.42
CA ARG A 11 -0.77 -3.16 -0.07
C ARG A 11 -1.83 -2.29 0.59
N GLN A 12 -3.09 -2.57 0.28
CA GLN A 12 -4.23 -2.10 1.05
C GLN A 12 -4.89 -3.31 1.70
N VAL A 13 -4.98 -3.27 3.03
CA VAL A 13 -5.51 -4.35 3.85
C VAL A 13 -6.95 -4.03 4.22
N HIS A 14 -7.88 -4.87 3.78
CA HIS A 14 -9.29 -4.79 4.09
C HIS A 14 -9.75 -5.83 5.12
N TYR A 15 -8.84 -6.71 5.55
CA TYR A 15 -9.04 -7.72 6.57
C TYR A 15 -7.67 -8.23 7.08
N PRO A 16 -7.48 -8.50 8.36
CA PRO A 16 -8.38 -8.23 9.51
C PRO A 16 -8.31 -6.75 9.95
N ILE A 17 -9.47 -6.12 10.10
CA ILE A 17 -9.59 -4.69 10.43
C ILE A 17 -10.56 -4.53 11.60
N TYR A 18 -10.30 -3.59 12.51
CA TYR A 18 -11.23 -3.25 13.57
C TYR A 18 -12.36 -2.34 13.09
N ASN A 19 -13.57 -2.55 13.63
CA ASN A 19 -14.66 -1.58 13.59
C ASN A 19 -14.59 -0.67 14.84
N LYS A 20 -15.53 0.28 14.97
CA LYS A 20 -15.62 1.20 16.12
C LYS A 20 -15.77 0.50 17.48
N ASN A 21 -16.23 -0.74 17.50
CA ASN A 21 -16.43 -1.55 18.71
C ASN A 21 -15.26 -2.53 18.94
N MET A 22 -14.13 -2.37 18.24
CA MET A 22 -12.96 -3.25 18.30
C MET A 22 -13.25 -4.71 17.90
N GLN A 23 -14.27 -4.93 17.07
CA GLN A 23 -14.56 -6.24 16.48
C GLN A 23 -13.82 -6.36 15.14
N VAL A 24 -13.26 -7.51 14.86
CA VAL A 24 -12.58 -7.81 13.60
C VAL A 24 -13.60 -7.96 12.49
N ILE A 25 -13.49 -7.13 11.47
CA ILE A 25 -14.35 -7.12 10.29
C ILE A 25 -13.53 -7.03 9.01
N ALA A 26 -14.18 -7.24 7.88
CA ALA A 26 -13.67 -6.86 6.56
C ALA A 26 -14.34 -5.56 6.10
N THR A 27 -13.56 -4.62 5.54
CA THR A 27 -14.06 -3.39 4.92
C THR A 27 -14.16 -3.58 3.41
N ALA A 28 -15.18 -2.99 2.76
CA ALA A 28 -15.31 -3.08 1.32
C ALA A 28 -14.19 -2.34 0.57
N VAL A 29 -13.75 -2.92 -0.55
CA VAL A 29 -12.89 -2.22 -1.51
C VAL A 29 -13.74 -1.21 -2.28
N THR A 30 -13.29 0.04 -2.35
CA THR A 30 -13.99 1.06 -3.11
C THR A 30 -13.35 1.29 -4.48
N ASN A 31 -14.15 1.69 -5.45
CA ASN A 31 -13.66 2.07 -6.79
C ASN A 31 -12.61 3.20 -6.70
N PHE A 32 -12.82 4.16 -5.80
CA PHE A 32 -11.86 5.25 -5.58
C PHE A 32 -10.51 4.74 -5.10
N ASP A 33 -10.48 3.76 -4.19
CA ASP A 33 -9.21 3.21 -3.68
C ASP A 33 -8.42 2.55 -4.81
N ILE A 34 -9.09 1.77 -5.66
CA ILE A 34 -8.46 1.11 -6.80
C ILE A 34 -7.82 2.14 -7.73
N HIS A 35 -8.56 3.18 -8.11
CA HIS A 35 -8.09 4.18 -9.07
C HIS A 35 -7.04 5.12 -8.48
N ASP A 36 -7.30 5.71 -7.34
CA ASP A 36 -6.44 6.76 -6.80
C ASP A 36 -5.12 6.20 -6.31
N ILE A 37 -5.15 5.03 -5.64
CA ILE A 37 -3.95 4.39 -5.14
C ILE A 37 -3.10 3.81 -6.27
N SER A 38 -3.70 3.23 -7.32
CA SER A 38 -2.93 2.73 -8.46
C SER A 38 -2.21 3.86 -9.21
N ARG A 39 -2.84 5.01 -9.37
CA ARG A 39 -2.22 6.20 -9.98
C ARG A 39 -1.08 6.73 -9.11
N THR A 40 -1.29 6.85 -7.81
CA THR A 40 -0.22 7.21 -6.87
C THR A 40 0.93 6.21 -6.93
N ALA A 41 0.64 4.92 -6.90
CA ALA A 41 1.64 3.86 -7.01
C ALA A 41 2.43 3.95 -8.33
N ARG A 42 1.75 4.28 -9.43
CA ARG A 42 2.42 4.49 -10.73
C ARG A 42 3.33 5.70 -10.73
N THR A 43 2.90 6.82 -10.12
CA THR A 43 3.68 8.06 -10.01
C THR A 43 5.01 7.83 -9.29
N TYR A 44 5.01 7.06 -8.20
CA TYR A 44 6.22 6.75 -7.40
C TYR A 44 6.89 5.43 -7.77
N ASP A 45 6.60 4.89 -8.94
CA ASP A 45 7.18 3.67 -9.51
C ASP A 45 7.11 2.44 -8.59
N VAL A 46 6.04 2.33 -7.81
CA VAL A 46 5.73 1.14 -7.01
C VAL A 46 5.50 -0.05 -7.93
N LYS A 47 6.21 -1.15 -7.75
CA LYS A 47 6.17 -2.33 -8.64
C LYS A 47 4.79 -2.98 -8.73
N LYS A 48 4.16 -3.22 -7.60
CA LYS A 48 2.82 -3.82 -7.49
C LYS A 48 1.99 -3.17 -6.39
N TYR A 49 0.70 -3.11 -6.63
CA TYR A 49 -0.30 -2.70 -5.65
C TYR A 49 -1.25 -3.87 -5.38
N PHE A 50 -1.11 -4.50 -4.22
CA PHE A 50 -1.95 -5.61 -3.80
C PHE A 50 -3.20 -5.11 -3.09
N LEU A 51 -4.36 -5.57 -3.51
CA LEU A 51 -5.63 -5.42 -2.81
C LEU A 51 -5.94 -6.74 -2.10
N ILE A 52 -5.97 -6.69 -0.76
CA ILE A 52 -6.19 -7.87 0.06
C ILE A 52 -7.62 -7.89 0.56
N HIS A 53 -8.31 -8.95 0.22
CA HIS A 53 -9.66 -9.19 0.71
C HIS A 53 -10.00 -10.69 0.70
N PRO A 54 -10.56 -11.26 1.81
CA PRO A 54 -10.83 -12.70 1.89
C PRO A 54 -12.07 -13.13 1.08
N LEU A 55 -12.97 -12.20 0.74
CA LEU A 55 -14.24 -12.53 0.09
C LEU A 55 -14.13 -12.51 -1.45
N GLU A 56 -14.50 -13.61 -2.08
CA GLU A 56 -14.52 -13.75 -3.56
C GLU A 56 -15.38 -12.71 -4.28
N VAL A 57 -16.46 -12.23 -3.66
CA VAL A 57 -17.29 -11.15 -4.21
C VAL A 57 -16.46 -9.89 -4.45
N GLN A 58 -15.57 -9.54 -3.54
CA GLN A 58 -14.68 -8.39 -3.70
C GLN A 58 -13.62 -8.64 -4.78
N ALA A 59 -13.09 -9.87 -4.85
CA ALA A 59 -12.21 -10.29 -5.94
C ALA A 59 -12.88 -10.09 -7.32
N GLY A 60 -14.15 -10.48 -7.44
CA GLY A 60 -14.94 -10.29 -8.66
C GLY A 60 -15.15 -8.81 -9.03
N ILE A 61 -15.31 -7.92 -8.05
CA ILE A 61 -15.42 -6.48 -8.27
C ILE A 61 -14.08 -5.92 -8.76
N ILE A 62 -12.99 -6.24 -8.08
CA ILE A 62 -11.64 -5.81 -8.44
C ILE A 62 -11.32 -6.26 -9.87
N LYS A 63 -11.58 -7.54 -10.17
CA LYS A 63 -11.33 -8.10 -11.50
C LYS A 63 -12.12 -7.38 -12.59
N ARG A 64 -13.41 -7.11 -12.40
CA ARG A 64 -14.23 -6.40 -13.41
C ARG A 64 -13.71 -4.99 -13.68
N ILE A 65 -13.25 -4.27 -12.63
CA ILE A 65 -12.69 -2.93 -12.79
C ILE A 65 -11.36 -3.01 -13.54
N THR A 66 -10.45 -3.89 -13.15
CA THR A 66 -9.15 -4.04 -13.80
C THR A 66 -9.30 -4.53 -15.25
N ASP A 67 -10.15 -5.51 -15.52
CA ASP A 67 -10.41 -6.01 -16.87
C ASP A 67 -10.96 -4.92 -17.81
N TYR A 68 -11.90 -4.08 -17.32
CA TYR A 68 -12.43 -2.96 -18.11
C TYR A 68 -11.33 -1.98 -18.54
N TRP A 69 -10.40 -1.66 -17.65
CA TRP A 69 -9.35 -0.71 -17.93
C TRP A 69 -8.15 -1.32 -18.67
N GLN A 70 -7.85 -2.61 -18.49
CA GLN A 70 -6.72 -3.29 -19.12
C GLN A 70 -7.06 -3.90 -20.48
N HIS A 71 -8.28 -4.41 -20.65
CA HIS A 71 -8.69 -5.18 -21.81
C HIS A 71 -9.96 -4.63 -22.50
N GLY A 72 -10.72 -3.78 -21.82
CA GLY A 72 -11.94 -3.19 -22.33
C GLY A 72 -11.75 -1.79 -22.96
N TYR A 73 -12.88 -1.10 -23.17
CA TYR A 73 -12.90 0.26 -23.74
C TYR A 73 -12.07 1.27 -22.93
N GLY A 74 -11.95 1.09 -21.62
CA GLY A 74 -11.13 1.97 -20.75
C GLY A 74 -9.70 2.12 -21.22
N LYS A 75 -9.10 1.08 -21.78
CA LYS A 75 -7.72 1.08 -22.31
C LYS A 75 -7.53 2.11 -23.42
N THR A 76 -8.47 2.17 -24.36
CA THR A 76 -8.46 3.13 -25.47
C THR A 76 -8.87 4.53 -25.03
N TYR A 77 -9.83 4.61 -24.09
CA TYR A 77 -10.33 5.88 -23.58
C TYR A 77 -9.29 6.67 -22.76
N ASN A 78 -8.53 5.99 -21.91
CA ASN A 78 -7.47 6.61 -21.08
C ASN A 78 -6.32 5.64 -20.87
N PRO A 79 -5.32 5.63 -21.76
CA PRO A 79 -4.15 4.73 -21.69
C PRO A 79 -3.32 4.91 -20.41
N ASP A 80 -3.19 6.12 -19.88
CA ASP A 80 -2.42 6.40 -18.64
C ASP A 80 -3.08 5.74 -17.42
N ARG A 81 -4.41 5.77 -17.37
CA ARG A 81 -5.16 5.08 -16.32
C ARG A 81 -5.05 3.57 -16.46
N SER A 82 -5.10 3.04 -17.67
CA SER A 82 -4.84 1.63 -17.95
C SER A 82 -3.47 1.22 -17.42
N ASN A 83 -2.42 1.96 -17.77
CA ASN A 83 -1.05 1.72 -17.32
C ASN A 83 -0.92 1.73 -15.78
N ALA A 84 -1.61 2.64 -15.10
CA ALA A 84 -1.61 2.66 -13.63
C ALA A 84 -2.25 1.40 -13.03
N LEU A 85 -3.36 0.91 -13.62
CA LEU A 85 -4.08 -0.26 -13.12
C LEU A 85 -3.38 -1.59 -13.42
N GLU A 86 -2.42 -1.65 -14.34
CA GLU A 86 -1.57 -2.84 -14.57
C GLU A 86 -0.79 -3.27 -13.31
N ARG A 87 -0.59 -2.36 -12.37
CA ARG A 87 0.08 -2.64 -11.09
C ARG A 87 -0.82 -3.29 -10.04
N VAL A 88 -2.14 -3.26 -10.25
CA VAL A 88 -3.12 -3.80 -9.31
C VAL A 88 -3.12 -5.32 -9.38
N THR A 89 -3.02 -5.96 -8.22
CA THR A 89 -3.11 -7.41 -8.06
C THR A 89 -4.00 -7.74 -6.87
N TYR A 90 -4.97 -8.61 -7.06
CA TYR A 90 -5.77 -9.14 -5.96
C TYR A 90 -5.02 -10.28 -5.25
N THR A 91 -5.13 -10.33 -3.92
CA THR A 91 -4.74 -11.49 -3.11
C THR A 91 -5.75 -11.72 -1.99
N SER A 92 -5.91 -12.99 -1.57
CA SER A 92 -6.86 -13.34 -0.51
C SER A 92 -6.35 -13.03 0.88
N SER A 93 -5.03 -13.00 1.09
CA SER A 93 -4.43 -12.80 2.42
C SER A 93 -3.10 -12.01 2.37
N ILE A 94 -2.63 -11.65 3.56
CA ILE A 94 -1.35 -10.98 3.78
C ILE A 94 -0.20 -11.91 3.38
N GLU A 95 -0.27 -13.16 3.79
CA GLU A 95 0.74 -14.19 3.52
C GLU A 95 0.89 -14.45 2.01
N SER A 96 -0.24 -14.54 1.30
CA SER A 96 -0.24 -14.74 -0.16
C SER A 96 0.48 -13.61 -0.91
N ALA A 97 0.35 -12.37 -0.45
CA ALA A 97 1.05 -11.30 -1.11
C ALA A 97 2.54 -11.21 -0.67
N ILE A 98 2.93 -11.60 0.57
CA ILE A 98 4.34 -11.77 0.95
C ILE A 98 4.96 -12.86 0.07
N ALA A 99 4.28 -14.00 -0.09
CA ALA A 99 4.73 -15.07 -0.96
C ALA A 99 4.92 -14.62 -2.41
N ALA A 100 3.97 -13.85 -2.96
CA ALA A 100 4.08 -13.31 -4.31
C ALA A 100 5.28 -12.36 -4.48
N VAL A 101 5.56 -11.49 -3.51
CA VAL A 101 6.76 -10.64 -3.54
C VAL A 101 8.02 -11.51 -3.43
N THR A 102 8.04 -12.48 -2.56
CA THR A 102 9.17 -13.41 -2.38
C THR A 102 9.49 -14.17 -3.66
N GLU A 103 8.45 -14.63 -4.38
CA GLU A 103 8.61 -15.31 -5.67
C GLU A 103 9.20 -14.38 -6.74
N ILE A 104 8.73 -13.11 -6.81
CA ILE A 104 9.22 -12.13 -7.79
C ILE A 104 10.67 -11.73 -7.52
N GLU A 105 11.03 -11.52 -6.28
CA GLU A 105 12.32 -10.93 -5.88
C GLU A 105 13.36 -11.98 -5.43
N GLY A 106 12.96 -13.25 -5.28
CA GLY A 106 13.83 -14.33 -4.78
C GLY A 106 14.18 -14.21 -3.29
N GLN A 107 13.59 -13.26 -2.58
CA GLN A 107 13.80 -13.04 -1.14
C GLN A 107 12.56 -12.40 -0.49
N ALA A 108 12.38 -12.66 0.82
CA ALA A 108 11.27 -12.11 1.58
C ALA A 108 11.39 -10.58 1.73
N PRO A 109 10.27 -9.83 1.56
CA PRO A 109 10.28 -8.40 1.76
C PRO A 109 10.40 -8.01 3.23
N VAL A 110 10.94 -6.83 3.49
CA VAL A 110 10.74 -6.13 4.77
C VAL A 110 9.33 -5.59 4.80
N THR A 111 8.57 -5.96 5.82
CA THR A 111 7.16 -5.57 6.00
C THR A 111 7.05 -4.32 6.87
N ILE A 112 6.45 -3.27 6.34
CA ILE A 112 6.28 -1.99 7.04
C ILE A 112 4.81 -1.60 6.99
N THR A 113 4.17 -1.57 8.14
CA THR A 113 2.78 -1.15 8.24
C THR A 113 2.64 0.32 8.62
N THR A 114 1.45 0.88 8.44
CA THR A 114 1.12 2.27 8.76
C THR A 114 -0.07 2.33 9.70
N ASP A 115 -0.03 3.23 10.67
CA ASP A 115 -1.14 3.51 11.59
C ASP A 115 -1.12 5.00 11.99
N ALA A 116 -2.22 5.50 12.54
CA ALA A 116 -2.28 6.83 13.14
C ALA A 116 -1.68 6.89 14.56
N ARG A 117 -1.36 5.74 15.13
CA ARG A 117 -0.77 5.55 16.47
C ARG A 117 0.70 5.13 16.34
N THR A 118 1.44 5.26 17.45
CA THR A 118 2.82 4.78 17.59
C THR A 118 2.89 3.47 18.36
N TYR A 119 3.91 2.66 18.07
CA TYR A 119 4.14 1.32 18.62
C TYR A 119 5.62 1.18 19.02
N PRO A 120 6.00 0.17 19.83
CA PRO A 120 7.39 -0.03 20.23
C PRO A 120 8.38 -0.20 19.05
N ASN A 121 7.91 -0.76 17.92
CA ASN A 121 8.66 -0.95 16.68
C ASN A 121 8.40 0.16 15.64
N THR A 122 7.94 1.34 16.08
CA THR A 122 7.77 2.50 15.19
C THR A 122 9.12 3.03 14.74
N VAL A 123 9.24 3.26 13.43
CA VAL A 123 10.43 3.80 12.77
C VAL A 123 10.11 5.08 12.00
N THR A 124 11.12 5.91 11.83
CA THR A 124 10.98 7.20 11.13
C THR A 124 10.98 7.05 9.61
N TYR A 125 10.46 8.05 8.90
CA TYR A 125 10.59 8.15 7.44
C TYR A 125 12.03 8.08 6.98
N GLY A 126 12.95 8.73 7.72
CA GLY A 126 14.39 8.72 7.42
C GLY A 126 14.99 7.31 7.46
N PHE A 127 14.57 6.48 8.42
CA PHE A 127 14.99 5.08 8.50
C PHE A 127 14.49 4.28 7.27
N VAL A 128 13.21 4.38 6.94
CA VAL A 128 12.63 3.65 5.80
C VAL A 128 13.21 4.13 4.46
N ARG A 129 13.48 5.44 4.31
CA ARG A 129 14.19 5.95 3.12
C ARG A 129 15.57 5.32 2.97
N LYS A 130 16.33 5.14 4.06
CA LYS A 130 17.65 4.47 4.02
C LYS A 130 17.50 3.02 3.58
N LEU A 131 16.52 2.27 4.10
CA LEU A 131 16.24 0.90 3.65
C LEU A 131 15.89 0.86 2.16
N LEU A 132 15.07 1.80 1.69
CA LEU A 132 14.69 1.90 0.28
C LEU A 132 15.90 2.20 -0.62
N HIS A 133 16.81 3.07 -0.19
CA HIS A 133 17.98 3.44 -0.98
C HIS A 133 19.11 2.41 -0.91
N SER A 134 19.17 1.57 0.12
CA SER A 134 20.14 0.46 0.17
C SER A 134 19.87 -0.58 -0.92
N GLY A 135 18.59 -0.79 -1.25
CA GLY A 135 18.18 -1.77 -2.24
C GLY A 135 18.44 -3.22 -1.85
N ASP A 136 18.81 -3.49 -0.59
CA ASP A 136 19.20 -4.84 -0.14
C ASP A 136 18.02 -5.82 -0.09
N LYS A 137 16.84 -5.30 0.19
CA LYS A 137 15.59 -6.08 0.28
C LYS A 137 14.42 -5.31 -0.31
N PRO A 138 13.43 -6.01 -0.91
CA PRO A 138 12.19 -5.38 -1.32
C PRO A 138 11.42 -4.90 -0.09
N LEU A 139 10.77 -3.74 -0.20
CA LEU A 139 9.92 -3.18 0.85
C LEU A 139 8.45 -3.40 0.53
N LEU A 140 7.69 -3.86 1.49
CA LEU A 140 6.26 -4.06 1.38
C LEU A 140 5.53 -3.15 2.37
N LEU A 141 5.00 -2.04 1.85
CA LEU A 141 4.23 -1.06 2.64
C LEU A 141 2.77 -1.49 2.77
N LEU A 142 2.27 -1.61 4.01
CA LEU A 142 0.92 -2.05 4.32
C LEU A 142 0.09 -0.88 4.85
N PHE A 143 -1.08 -0.68 4.27
CA PHE A 143 -2.03 0.34 4.66
C PHE A 143 -3.31 -0.33 5.15
N GLY A 144 -3.62 -0.15 6.43
CA GLY A 144 -4.90 -0.55 7.01
C GLY A 144 -6.04 0.35 6.55
N THR A 145 -7.26 -0.13 6.74
CA THR A 145 -8.51 0.63 6.51
C THR A 145 -9.32 0.67 7.79
N GLY A 146 -10.44 1.40 7.81
CA GLY A 146 -11.33 1.46 8.97
C GLY A 146 -10.65 2.05 10.22
N PHE A 147 -10.75 1.35 11.33
CA PHE A 147 -10.19 1.74 12.64
C PHE A 147 -8.81 1.13 12.93
N GLY A 148 -8.10 0.70 11.90
CA GLY A 148 -6.78 0.08 11.99
C GLY A 148 -6.83 -1.45 11.89
N MET A 149 -5.65 -2.04 11.65
CA MET A 149 -5.52 -3.51 11.61
C MET A 149 -5.54 -4.12 13.00
N GLU A 150 -5.90 -5.40 13.06
CA GLU A 150 -5.90 -6.18 14.28
C GLU A 150 -4.51 -6.20 14.94
N GLN A 151 -4.47 -6.21 16.30
CA GLN A 151 -3.23 -6.09 17.07
C GLN A 151 -2.22 -7.22 16.81
N GLU A 152 -2.68 -8.47 16.67
CA GLU A 152 -1.80 -9.59 16.38
C GLU A 152 -1.18 -9.44 15.00
N THR A 153 -1.97 -9.02 14.02
CA THR A 153 -1.51 -8.72 12.67
C THR A 153 -0.49 -7.57 12.68
N MET A 154 -0.74 -6.50 13.46
CA MET A 154 0.22 -5.40 13.61
C MET A 154 1.56 -5.84 14.18
N ASN A 155 1.55 -6.75 15.15
CA ASN A 155 2.75 -7.29 15.80
C ASN A 155 3.55 -8.25 14.90
N SER A 156 2.96 -8.75 13.81
CA SER A 156 3.64 -9.66 12.87
C SER A 156 4.55 -8.95 11.87
N PHE A 157 4.47 -7.62 11.75
CA PHE A 157 5.27 -6.84 10.82
C PHE A 157 6.62 -6.41 11.42
N ASP A 158 7.63 -6.29 10.56
CA ASP A 158 8.98 -5.90 10.99
C ASP A 158 8.97 -4.50 11.61
N TYR A 159 8.26 -3.55 11.00
CA TYR A 159 8.22 -2.16 11.45
C TYR A 159 6.82 -1.53 11.30
N VAL A 160 6.57 -0.50 12.11
CA VAL A 160 5.47 0.43 11.96
C VAL A 160 6.04 1.79 11.55
N LEU A 161 5.60 2.35 10.45
CA LEU A 161 6.01 3.69 10.03
C LEU A 161 5.39 4.75 10.94
N GLU A 162 6.15 5.75 11.34
CA GLU A 162 5.63 6.87 12.10
C GLU A 162 4.43 7.53 11.41
N PRO A 163 3.43 8.02 12.17
CA PRO A 163 2.25 8.66 11.61
C PRO A 163 2.56 9.88 10.73
N VAL A 164 1.62 10.23 9.86
CA VAL A 164 1.66 11.51 9.15
C VAL A 164 1.19 12.59 10.12
N TYR A 165 2.13 13.41 10.63
CA TYR A 165 1.80 14.53 11.48
C TYR A 165 1.54 15.80 10.69
N GLY A 166 0.51 16.55 11.09
CA GLY A 166 0.22 17.92 10.71
C GLY A 166 0.48 18.89 11.89
N PRO A 167 0.12 20.16 11.75
CA PRO A 167 0.30 21.17 12.80
C PRO A 167 -0.72 21.08 13.95
N CYS A 168 -1.66 20.14 13.90
CA CYS A 168 -2.70 19.94 14.91
C CYS A 168 -2.77 18.44 15.28
N ASP A 169 -3.57 18.13 16.31
CA ASP A 169 -3.72 16.76 16.83
C ASP A 169 -4.53 15.83 15.93
N TYR A 170 -5.14 16.36 14.85
CA TYR A 170 -5.91 15.55 13.91
C TYR A 170 -4.98 14.87 12.89
N ASN A 171 -4.92 13.52 12.92
CA ASN A 171 -4.10 12.71 12.00
C ASN A 171 -4.87 11.56 11.33
N HIS A 172 -6.21 11.62 11.30
CA HIS A 172 -7.07 10.61 10.71
C HIS A 172 -7.28 10.84 9.20
N LEU A 173 -6.24 10.57 8.42
CA LEU A 173 -6.30 10.64 6.96
C LEU A 173 -7.04 9.42 6.38
N CYS A 174 -7.77 9.63 5.29
CA CYS A 174 -8.22 8.49 4.51
C CYS A 174 -7.01 7.76 3.89
N VAL A 175 -7.16 6.46 3.63
CA VAL A 175 -6.06 5.62 3.11
C VAL A 175 -5.44 6.16 1.82
N ARG A 176 -6.22 6.77 0.94
CA ARG A 176 -5.74 7.36 -0.32
C ARG A 176 -4.80 8.53 -0.07
N SER A 177 -5.19 9.45 0.81
CA SER A 177 -4.36 10.60 1.19
C SER A 177 -3.11 10.16 1.95
N ALA A 178 -3.24 9.26 2.92
CA ALA A 178 -2.10 8.69 3.63
C ALA A 178 -1.10 8.05 2.67
N ALA A 179 -1.59 7.26 1.72
CA ALA A 179 -0.76 6.60 0.73
C ALA A 179 0.01 7.59 -0.16
N ALA A 180 -0.64 8.66 -0.61
CA ALA A 180 0.02 9.68 -1.44
C ALA A 180 1.12 10.40 -0.67
N ILE A 181 0.83 10.86 0.56
CA ILE A 181 1.80 11.58 1.39
C ILE A 181 2.97 10.67 1.78
N ILE A 182 2.69 9.42 2.19
CA ILE A 182 3.73 8.49 2.61
C ILE A 182 4.65 8.13 1.43
N LEU A 183 4.10 7.84 0.27
CA LEU A 183 4.92 7.55 -0.91
C LEU A 183 5.74 8.76 -1.36
N ASP A 184 5.18 9.97 -1.30
CA ASP A 184 5.93 11.20 -1.57
C ASP A 184 7.11 11.36 -0.61
N ARG A 185 6.89 11.18 0.70
CA ARG A 185 7.94 11.27 1.71
C ARG A 185 9.03 10.19 1.57
N LEU A 186 8.67 8.99 1.13
CA LEU A 186 9.61 7.86 1.01
C LEU A 186 10.34 7.82 -0.34
N ALA A 187 9.63 8.02 -1.44
CA ALA A 187 10.14 7.82 -2.81
C ALA A 187 10.15 9.10 -3.66
N GLY A 188 9.53 10.19 -3.18
CA GLY A 188 9.51 11.47 -3.88
C GLY A 188 10.86 12.19 -3.84
N GLU A 189 11.02 13.15 -4.75
CA GLU A 189 12.16 14.08 -4.72
C GLU A 189 12.16 14.89 -3.42
N ALA A 190 13.34 15.08 -2.84
CA ALA A 190 13.54 15.98 -1.72
C ALA A 190 13.51 17.45 -2.20
N TRP A 191 12.36 17.93 -2.60
CA TRP A 191 12.18 19.28 -3.16
C TRP A 191 12.55 20.39 -2.17
N TRP A 192 12.53 20.10 -0.88
CA TRP A 192 12.94 21.01 0.20
C TRP A 192 14.46 21.11 0.38
N GLU A 193 15.24 20.28 -0.30
CA GLU A 193 16.71 20.32 -0.31
C GLU A 193 17.28 21.08 -1.51
N LYS A 194 16.39 21.58 -2.39
CA LYS A 194 16.72 22.43 -3.55
C LYS A 194 16.64 23.91 -3.13
#